data_d0ba28a3701ee2463f8acf24e0c311c6
#
_entry.id   d0ba28a3701ee2463f8acf24e0c311c6
#
_cell.length_a   1.000
_cell.length_b   1.000
_cell.length_c   1.000
_cell.angle_alpha   90.00
_cell.angle_beta   90.00
_cell.angle_gamma   90.00
#
_symmetry.space_group_name_H-M   'P 1'
#
loop_
_entity.id
_entity.type
_entity.pdbx_description
1 polymer ?
#
loop_
_entity_poly.entity_id
_entity_poly.type
_entity_poly.pdbx_seq_one_letter_code
_entity_poly.pdbx_strand_id
1 'polypeptide(L)'
;REWKYTGDDEFLKGIWDNMMKALEFSIKEWDTDGDGVLDGKMQVTYDIEFYGPNTMTNTIYLGAIKGVVEMAEHLGKQDIADKYRALYEKASVLVDEKLFNGEYYIQELEDVDAYRYQYGIGCLTDQLLGQFMAQAAGLGYVLPKEHVKKALQSIYKYNFKECMDDVPNVQRTYALNDEAGLVLCSWPKGGRPRFPFAYCDEVWTGVEYQVAVTMIKEGMIEEAFTIIKAIRDRYDGYKRCPWSETEAGHHYIRPMSSYSLIPTL
;
A
#
# COMPACT_ATOMS: atom_id res chain seq x y z
N ARG A 1 -4.29 15.90 -1.42
CA ARG A 1 -5.62 15.51 -1.93
C ARG A 1 -6.66 16.58 -1.63
N GLU A 2 -6.83 16.99 -0.37
CA GLU A 2 -7.83 17.99 0.04
C GLU A 2 -7.76 19.26 -0.80
N TRP A 3 -6.58 19.88 -0.88
CA TRP A 3 -6.36 21.06 -1.71
C TRP A 3 -6.77 20.84 -3.19
N LYS A 4 -6.44 19.69 -3.80
CA LYS A 4 -6.81 19.40 -5.22
C LYS A 4 -8.33 19.28 -5.41
N TYR A 5 -9.08 18.86 -4.40
CA TYR A 5 -10.55 18.77 -4.47
C TYR A 5 -11.25 20.08 -4.16
N THR A 6 -10.73 20.86 -3.25
CA THR A 6 -11.37 22.08 -2.76
C THR A 6 -10.87 23.34 -3.45
N GLY A 7 -9.63 23.32 -3.94
CA GLY A 7 -8.95 24.53 -4.45
C GLY A 7 -8.57 25.52 -3.34
N ASP A 8 -8.58 25.08 -2.06
CA ASP A 8 -8.34 25.95 -0.91
C ASP A 8 -6.83 26.20 -0.71
N ASP A 9 -6.36 27.33 -1.26
CA ASP A 9 -4.98 27.77 -1.15
C ASP A 9 -4.59 28.22 0.26
N GLU A 10 -5.53 28.72 1.05
CA GLU A 10 -5.25 29.13 2.43
C GLU A 10 -5.03 27.89 3.31
N PHE A 11 -5.81 26.84 3.11
CA PHE A 11 -5.54 25.53 3.72
C PHE A 11 -4.13 25.02 3.34
N LEU A 12 -3.80 25.03 2.04
CA LEU A 12 -2.48 24.57 1.56
C LEU A 12 -1.33 25.36 2.20
N LYS A 13 -1.42 26.69 2.20
CA LYS A 13 -0.41 27.56 2.84
C LYS A 13 -0.30 27.29 4.34
N GLY A 14 -1.44 27.05 5.01
CA GLY A 14 -1.48 26.80 6.45
C GLY A 14 -0.82 25.50 6.88
N ILE A 15 -0.84 24.45 6.04
CA ILE A 15 -0.22 23.15 6.35
C ILE A 15 1.22 23.02 5.83
N TRP A 16 1.66 23.91 4.94
CA TRP A 16 2.92 23.78 4.17
C TRP A 16 4.12 23.48 5.03
N ASP A 17 4.40 24.32 6.03
CA ASP A 17 5.60 24.15 6.86
C ASP A 17 5.61 22.86 7.68
N ASN A 18 4.45 22.46 8.18
CA ASN A 18 4.35 21.21 8.94
C ASN A 18 4.48 19.98 8.03
N MET A 19 3.92 20.04 6.83
CA MET A 19 4.05 18.99 5.84
C MET A 19 5.51 18.82 5.40
N MET A 20 6.24 19.93 5.14
CA MET A 20 7.65 19.89 4.79
C MET A 20 8.50 19.30 5.92
N LYS A 21 8.25 19.71 7.17
CA LYS A 21 8.95 19.11 8.33
C LYS A 21 8.72 17.62 8.45
N ALA A 22 7.50 17.14 8.19
CA ALA A 22 7.19 15.72 8.24
C ALA A 22 7.94 14.93 7.13
N LEU A 23 7.98 15.47 5.91
CA LEU A 23 8.74 14.85 4.81
C LEU A 23 10.25 14.83 5.09
N GLU A 24 10.80 15.96 5.53
CA GLU A 24 12.23 16.06 5.88
C GLU A 24 12.62 15.16 7.05
N PHE A 25 11.71 14.97 8.03
CA PHE A 25 11.90 14.00 9.10
C PHE A 25 11.99 12.58 8.53
N SER A 26 11.07 12.19 7.64
CA SER A 26 11.08 10.86 7.03
C SER A 26 12.37 10.59 6.25
N ILE A 27 12.85 11.56 5.48
CA ILE A 27 14.12 11.46 4.75
C ILE A 27 15.27 11.28 5.73
N LYS A 28 15.35 12.12 6.76
CA LYS A 28 16.47 12.11 7.72
C LYS A 28 16.53 10.82 8.54
N GLU A 29 15.38 10.27 8.93
CA GLU A 29 15.33 9.13 9.87
C GLU A 29 15.33 7.78 9.16
N TRP A 30 14.87 7.71 7.89
CA TRP A 30 14.63 6.44 7.21
C TRP A 30 15.37 6.25 5.90
N ASP A 31 15.95 7.27 5.30
CA ASP A 31 16.90 7.19 4.18
C ASP A 31 18.32 7.23 4.79
N THR A 32 18.81 6.06 5.23
CA THR A 32 19.98 5.99 6.11
C THR A 32 21.31 6.22 5.38
N ASP A 33 21.35 5.98 4.08
CA ASP A 33 22.54 6.15 3.23
C ASP A 33 22.45 7.36 2.28
N GLY A 34 21.29 8.04 2.23
CA GLY A 34 21.06 9.24 1.41
C GLY A 34 20.87 8.93 -0.07
N ASP A 35 20.52 7.71 -0.43
CA ASP A 35 20.29 7.32 -1.82
C ASP A 35 18.90 7.71 -2.35
N GLY A 36 17.97 8.06 -1.45
CA GLY A 36 16.59 8.45 -1.75
C GLY A 36 15.60 7.29 -1.61
N VAL A 37 16.04 6.14 -1.09
CA VAL A 37 15.19 5.00 -0.77
C VAL A 37 15.07 4.89 0.75
N LEU A 38 13.86 4.77 1.27
CA LEU A 38 13.67 4.54 2.70
C LEU A 38 14.04 3.09 3.04
N ASP A 39 15.07 2.91 3.84
CA ASP A 39 15.67 1.62 4.21
C ASP A 39 15.84 1.43 5.72
N GLY A 40 15.56 2.45 6.51
CA GLY A 40 15.67 2.40 7.97
C GLY A 40 14.62 1.52 8.65
N LYS A 41 14.57 1.64 9.97
CA LYS A 41 13.54 1.03 10.81
C LYS A 41 12.26 1.87 10.73
N MET A 42 11.25 1.39 10.03
CA MET A 42 10.01 2.12 9.77
C MET A 42 8.84 1.51 10.52
N GLN A 43 8.16 2.30 11.33
CA GLN A 43 6.87 1.89 11.88
C GLN A 43 5.79 1.98 10.80
N VAL A 44 5.05 0.90 10.60
CA VAL A 44 4.04 0.80 9.55
C VAL A 44 2.63 0.69 10.11
N THR A 45 1.63 0.83 9.25
CA THR A 45 0.20 0.78 9.61
C THR A 45 -0.28 -0.56 10.16
N TYR A 46 0.60 -1.56 10.24
CA TYR A 46 0.34 -2.87 10.86
C TYR A 46 0.72 -2.92 12.34
N ASP A 47 1.02 -1.78 12.96
CA ASP A 47 1.49 -1.68 14.36
C ASP A 47 2.76 -2.49 14.65
N ILE A 48 3.58 -2.68 13.62
CA ILE A 48 4.87 -3.35 13.66
C ILE A 48 5.93 -2.52 12.93
N GLU A 49 7.17 -2.96 13.02
CA GLU A 49 8.29 -2.31 12.38
C GLU A 49 8.77 -3.14 11.19
N PHE A 50 8.83 -2.51 10.01
CA PHE A 50 9.57 -3.05 8.88
C PHE A 50 10.98 -2.48 8.86
N TYR A 51 11.92 -3.34 8.53
CA TYR A 51 13.34 -3.01 8.34
C TYR A 51 13.72 -3.14 6.88
N GLY A 52 14.63 -2.31 6.42
CA GLY A 52 15.09 -2.32 5.04
C GLY A 52 14.05 -1.83 4.02
N PRO A 53 14.46 -1.68 2.77
CA PRO A 53 13.61 -1.19 1.71
C PRO A 53 12.40 -2.09 1.47
N ASN A 54 11.22 -1.45 1.32
CA ASN A 54 9.97 -2.11 0.95
C ASN A 54 9.06 -1.14 0.21
N THR A 55 8.20 -1.62 -0.68
CA THR A 55 7.38 -0.74 -1.50
C THR A 55 6.15 -0.20 -0.79
N MET A 56 5.65 -0.85 0.26
CA MET A 56 4.52 -0.31 1.02
C MET A 56 4.81 1.10 1.53
N THR A 57 5.98 1.30 2.16
CA THR A 57 6.40 2.61 2.67
C THR A 57 7.01 3.49 1.59
N ASN A 58 7.87 2.94 0.72
CA ASN A 58 8.51 3.73 -0.34
C ASN A 58 7.53 4.28 -1.37
N THR A 59 6.43 3.59 -1.70
CA THR A 59 5.42 4.17 -2.62
C THR A 59 4.65 5.33 -1.99
N ILE A 60 4.40 5.31 -0.68
CA ILE A 60 3.82 6.45 0.06
C ILE A 60 4.78 7.64 0.01
N TYR A 61 6.06 7.39 0.26
CA TYR A 61 7.12 8.40 0.21
C TYR A 61 7.26 9.01 -1.19
N LEU A 62 7.32 8.20 -2.24
CA LEU A 62 7.36 8.68 -3.63
C LEU A 62 6.12 9.52 -3.98
N GLY A 63 4.94 9.08 -3.52
CA GLY A 63 3.70 9.85 -3.67
C GLY A 63 3.73 11.19 -2.93
N ALA A 64 4.33 11.22 -1.72
CA ALA A 64 4.50 12.44 -0.94
C ALA A 64 5.45 13.43 -1.63
N ILE A 65 6.60 12.97 -2.13
CA ILE A 65 7.55 13.80 -2.88
C ILE A 65 6.88 14.40 -4.11
N LYS A 66 6.19 13.57 -4.90
CA LYS A 66 5.48 14.02 -6.10
C LYS A 66 4.40 15.05 -5.77
N GLY A 67 3.69 14.84 -4.66
CA GLY A 67 2.71 15.80 -4.15
C GLY A 67 3.35 17.12 -3.74
N VAL A 68 4.53 17.10 -3.10
CA VAL A 68 5.29 18.32 -2.76
C VAL A 68 5.71 19.07 -4.00
N VAL A 69 6.14 18.38 -5.07
CA VAL A 69 6.49 19.04 -6.34
C VAL A 69 5.31 19.84 -6.88
N GLU A 70 4.14 19.23 -7.04
CA GLU A 70 2.95 19.91 -7.55
C GLU A 70 2.52 21.10 -6.65
N MET A 71 2.54 20.92 -5.32
CA MET A 71 2.18 21.98 -4.38
C MET A 71 3.18 23.12 -4.38
N ALA A 72 4.48 22.83 -4.49
CA ALA A 72 5.54 23.82 -4.56
C ALA A 72 5.44 24.67 -5.84
N GLU A 73 5.19 24.04 -6.99
CA GLU A 73 4.95 24.73 -8.27
C GLU A 73 3.76 25.69 -8.15
N HIS A 74 2.64 25.21 -7.60
CA HIS A 74 1.44 26.02 -7.41
C HIS A 74 1.68 27.23 -6.49
N LEU A 75 2.49 27.07 -5.44
CA LEU A 75 2.85 28.14 -4.51
C LEU A 75 4.01 29.04 -5.02
N GLY A 76 4.51 28.80 -6.24
CA GLY A 76 5.62 29.57 -6.81
C GLY A 76 6.99 29.30 -6.13
N LYS A 77 7.14 28.16 -5.44
CA LYS A 77 8.37 27.73 -4.74
C LYS A 77 9.23 26.84 -5.65
N GLN A 78 9.71 27.40 -6.77
CA GLN A 78 10.35 26.64 -7.84
C GLN A 78 11.58 25.87 -7.38
N ASP A 79 12.45 26.47 -6.54
CA ASP A 79 13.66 25.80 -6.02
C ASP A 79 13.32 24.52 -5.24
N ILE A 80 12.21 24.53 -4.50
CA ILE A 80 11.72 23.38 -3.76
C ILE A 80 11.17 22.33 -4.73
N ALA A 81 10.38 22.75 -5.71
CA ALA A 81 9.84 21.86 -6.75
C ALA A 81 10.97 21.14 -7.49
N ASP A 82 12.01 21.85 -7.92
CA ASP A 82 13.13 21.28 -8.67
C ASP A 82 13.95 20.31 -7.83
N LYS A 83 14.23 20.68 -6.55
CA LYS A 83 14.91 19.80 -5.59
C LYS A 83 14.18 18.46 -5.44
N TYR A 84 12.86 18.49 -5.16
CA TYR A 84 12.10 17.28 -4.90
C TYR A 84 11.75 16.52 -6.17
N ARG A 85 11.68 17.17 -7.32
CA ARG A 85 11.56 16.49 -8.63
C ARG A 85 12.79 15.64 -8.92
N ALA A 86 13.98 16.19 -8.74
CA ALA A 86 15.23 15.46 -8.92
C ALA A 86 15.34 14.26 -7.96
N LEU A 87 14.93 14.46 -6.70
CA LEU A 87 14.87 13.36 -5.72
C LEU A 87 13.88 12.26 -6.16
N TYR A 88 12.67 12.64 -6.60
CA TYR A 88 11.66 11.69 -7.07
C TYR A 88 12.17 10.87 -8.26
N GLU A 89 12.74 11.52 -9.27
CA GLU A 89 13.25 10.88 -10.48
C GLU A 89 14.32 9.82 -10.15
N LYS A 90 15.23 10.15 -9.24
CA LYS A 90 16.26 9.22 -8.75
C LYS A 90 15.63 8.08 -7.92
N ALA A 91 14.85 8.42 -6.91
CA ALA A 91 14.31 7.49 -5.94
C ALA A 91 13.34 6.47 -6.58
N SER A 92 12.46 6.91 -7.50
CA SER A 92 11.50 6.02 -8.15
C SER A 92 12.18 4.92 -8.98
N VAL A 93 13.29 5.24 -9.64
CA VAL A 93 14.09 4.25 -10.39
C VAL A 93 14.76 3.27 -9.44
N LEU A 94 15.41 3.76 -8.37
CA LEU A 94 16.11 2.92 -7.41
C LEU A 94 15.16 1.98 -6.66
N VAL A 95 13.99 2.47 -6.24
CA VAL A 95 12.96 1.65 -5.58
C VAL A 95 12.50 0.52 -6.51
N ASP A 96 12.26 0.83 -7.78
CA ASP A 96 11.84 -0.16 -8.76
C ASP A 96 12.95 -1.21 -9.03
N GLU A 97 14.17 -0.77 -9.28
CA GLU A 97 15.31 -1.64 -9.55
C GLU A 97 15.67 -2.57 -8.37
N LYS A 98 15.64 -2.03 -7.14
CA LYS A 98 15.95 -2.81 -5.93
C LYS A 98 14.87 -3.82 -5.59
N LEU A 99 13.59 -3.47 -5.76
CA LEU A 99 12.50 -4.21 -5.12
C LEU A 99 11.63 -5.02 -6.08
N PHE A 100 11.69 -4.76 -7.40
CA PHE A 100 10.90 -5.52 -8.37
C PHE A 100 11.61 -6.81 -8.78
N ASN A 101 11.03 -7.96 -8.43
CA ASN A 101 11.62 -9.27 -8.70
C ASN A 101 11.26 -9.86 -10.09
N GLY A 102 10.62 -9.06 -10.96
CA GLY A 102 10.12 -9.47 -12.27
C GLY A 102 8.64 -9.81 -12.33
N GLU A 103 8.01 -10.07 -11.17
CA GLU A 103 6.57 -10.35 -11.04
C GLU A 103 5.87 -9.42 -10.04
N TYR A 104 6.49 -9.14 -8.91
CA TYR A 104 5.94 -8.31 -7.84
C TYR A 104 7.06 -7.66 -7.03
N TYR A 105 6.72 -6.77 -6.13
CA TYR A 105 7.67 -6.07 -5.27
C TYR A 105 7.87 -6.81 -3.95
N ILE A 106 9.12 -6.82 -3.49
CA ILE A 106 9.56 -7.51 -2.27
C ILE A 106 10.05 -6.52 -1.21
N GLN A 107 10.34 -7.02 -0.03
CA GLN A 107 11.16 -6.35 0.98
C GLN A 107 12.59 -6.89 0.86
N GLU A 108 13.57 -5.99 0.77
CA GLU A 108 14.97 -6.36 0.69
C GLU A 108 15.58 -6.43 2.10
N LEU A 109 16.10 -7.58 2.47
CA LEU A 109 16.83 -7.82 3.72
C LEU A 109 17.92 -8.85 3.45
N GLU A 110 19.11 -8.65 4.03
CA GLU A 110 20.20 -9.65 3.99
C GLU A 110 19.79 -10.94 4.70
N ASP A 111 19.19 -10.80 5.88
CA ASP A 111 18.63 -11.90 6.66
C ASP A 111 17.24 -11.52 7.17
N VAL A 112 16.22 -12.12 6.58
CA VAL A 112 14.81 -11.85 6.93
C VAL A 112 14.47 -12.31 8.35
N ASP A 113 15.21 -13.28 8.90
CA ASP A 113 14.98 -13.80 10.25
C ASP A 113 15.76 -13.04 11.34
N ALA A 114 16.62 -12.07 10.96
CA ALA A 114 17.28 -11.19 11.91
C ALA A 114 16.27 -10.31 12.69
N TYR A 115 15.14 -10.02 12.08
CA TYR A 115 14.07 -9.23 12.68
C TYR A 115 12.73 -9.98 12.62
N ARG A 116 11.95 -9.92 13.69
CA ARG A 116 10.61 -10.50 13.70
C ARG A 116 9.65 -9.67 12.84
N TYR A 117 8.63 -10.34 12.29
CA TYR A 117 7.49 -9.72 11.63
C TYR A 117 7.80 -9.07 10.28
N GLN A 118 8.81 -9.59 9.60
CA GLN A 118 9.15 -9.18 8.24
C GLN A 118 8.45 -10.07 7.21
N TYR A 119 8.44 -9.65 5.93
CA TYR A 119 7.89 -10.47 4.84
C TYR A 119 8.92 -10.87 3.78
N GLY A 120 10.07 -10.19 3.71
CA GLY A 120 11.14 -10.52 2.77
C GLY A 120 10.65 -10.65 1.34
N ILE A 121 10.88 -11.82 0.73
CA ILE A 121 10.47 -12.11 -0.66
C ILE A 121 9.00 -12.48 -0.83
N GLY A 122 8.17 -12.30 0.20
CA GLY A 122 6.72 -12.51 0.13
C GLY A 122 6.01 -11.54 -0.82
N CYS A 123 4.93 -12.02 -1.44
CA CYS A 123 4.02 -11.17 -2.22
C CYS A 123 3.06 -10.47 -1.25
N LEU A 124 3.38 -9.24 -0.86
CA LEU A 124 2.53 -8.44 0.03
C LEU A 124 1.36 -7.86 -0.77
N THR A 125 0.13 -8.01 -0.28
CA THR A 125 -1.06 -7.45 -0.94
C THR A 125 -1.04 -5.92 -0.92
N ASP A 126 -0.50 -5.33 0.12
CA ASP A 126 -0.42 -3.88 0.34
C ASP A 126 0.83 -3.21 -0.28
N GLN A 127 1.59 -3.94 -1.10
CA GLN A 127 2.84 -3.45 -1.70
C GLN A 127 2.68 -2.17 -2.54
N LEU A 128 1.47 -1.88 -3.02
CA LEU A 128 1.15 -0.73 -3.86
C LEU A 128 0.29 0.34 -3.16
N LEU A 129 0.30 0.38 -1.82
CA LEU A 129 -0.53 1.33 -1.04
C LEU A 129 -0.32 2.78 -1.48
N GLY A 130 0.93 3.23 -1.59
CA GLY A 130 1.23 4.60 -2.01
C GLY A 130 0.91 4.86 -3.48
N GLN A 131 0.99 3.86 -4.35
CA GLN A 131 0.54 3.95 -5.75
C GLN A 131 -0.98 4.20 -5.81
N PHE A 132 -1.77 3.47 -5.02
CA PHE A 132 -3.21 3.72 -4.87
C PHE A 132 -3.48 5.16 -4.37
N MET A 133 -2.76 5.60 -3.33
CA MET A 133 -2.91 6.95 -2.77
C MET A 133 -2.54 8.05 -3.78
N ALA A 134 -1.47 7.86 -4.53
CA ALA A 134 -1.03 8.80 -5.58
C ALA A 134 -2.08 8.90 -6.71
N GLN A 135 -2.59 7.79 -7.18
CA GLN A 135 -3.67 7.77 -8.18
C GLN A 135 -4.95 8.41 -7.65
N ALA A 136 -5.32 8.17 -6.38
CA ALA A 136 -6.47 8.81 -5.74
C ALA A 136 -6.30 10.32 -5.54
N ALA A 137 -5.06 10.80 -5.47
CA ALA A 137 -4.72 12.23 -5.41
C ALA A 137 -4.51 12.86 -6.80
N GLY A 138 -4.68 12.10 -7.89
CA GLY A 138 -4.46 12.59 -9.26
C GLY A 138 -2.99 12.83 -9.61
N LEU A 139 -2.06 12.18 -8.89
CA LEU A 139 -0.62 12.28 -9.13
C LEU A 139 -0.12 11.26 -10.19
N GLY A 140 -0.97 10.30 -10.58
CA GLY A 140 -0.61 9.26 -11.54
C GLY A 140 0.30 8.17 -10.95
N TYR A 141 1.20 7.66 -11.79
CA TYR A 141 2.10 6.59 -11.37
C TYR A 141 3.28 7.12 -10.54
N VAL A 142 3.67 6.35 -9.53
CA VAL A 142 4.90 6.55 -8.76
C VAL A 142 5.95 5.48 -9.04
N LEU A 143 5.53 4.38 -9.67
CA LEU A 143 6.36 3.28 -10.16
C LEU A 143 6.04 3.02 -11.65
N PRO A 144 6.88 2.27 -12.40
CA PRO A 144 6.61 1.93 -13.80
C PRO A 144 5.26 1.21 -13.96
N LYS A 145 4.42 1.72 -14.86
CA LYS A 145 3.05 1.21 -15.10
C LYS A 145 3.00 -0.30 -15.31
N GLU A 146 3.91 -0.82 -16.15
CA GLU A 146 3.94 -2.25 -16.47
C GLU A 146 4.29 -3.11 -15.24
N HIS A 147 5.13 -2.61 -14.34
CA HIS A 147 5.48 -3.30 -13.11
C HIS A 147 4.33 -3.24 -12.09
N VAL A 148 3.64 -2.10 -12.00
CA VAL A 148 2.40 -1.97 -11.20
C VAL A 148 1.37 -3.01 -11.65
N LYS A 149 1.14 -3.14 -12.96
CA LYS A 149 0.20 -4.12 -13.51
C LYS A 149 0.62 -5.55 -13.21
N LYS A 150 1.90 -5.89 -13.40
CA LYS A 150 2.42 -7.24 -13.06
C LYS A 150 2.29 -7.55 -11.57
N ALA A 151 2.56 -6.57 -10.71
CA ALA A 151 2.39 -6.73 -9.27
C ALA A 151 0.94 -7.01 -8.89
N LEU A 152 -0.03 -6.31 -9.49
CA LEU A 152 -1.46 -6.57 -9.28
C LEU A 152 -1.87 -7.97 -9.77
N GLN A 153 -1.37 -8.40 -10.93
CA GLN A 153 -1.60 -9.76 -11.43
C GLN A 153 -1.06 -10.82 -10.45
N SER A 154 0.12 -10.56 -9.89
CA SER A 154 0.75 -11.45 -8.91
C SER A 154 0.00 -11.47 -7.57
N ILE A 155 -0.45 -10.30 -7.10
CA ILE A 155 -1.31 -10.20 -5.90
C ILE A 155 -2.58 -11.05 -6.09
N TYR A 156 -3.27 -10.91 -7.21
CA TYR A 156 -4.46 -11.71 -7.48
C TYR A 156 -4.13 -13.21 -7.54
N LYS A 157 -3.14 -13.56 -8.35
CA LYS A 157 -2.74 -14.96 -8.57
C LYS A 157 -2.33 -15.69 -7.30
N TYR A 158 -1.61 -15.02 -6.39
CA TYR A 158 -0.99 -15.68 -5.26
C TYR A 158 -1.76 -15.48 -3.95
N ASN A 159 -2.43 -14.35 -3.80
CA ASN A 159 -3.06 -13.98 -2.53
C ASN A 159 -4.59 -14.13 -2.53
N PHE A 160 -5.26 -14.12 -3.70
CA PHE A 160 -6.69 -14.41 -3.73
C PHE A 160 -6.92 -15.90 -3.48
N LYS A 161 -7.77 -16.20 -2.51
CA LYS A 161 -8.21 -17.56 -2.14
C LYS A 161 -9.69 -17.68 -2.39
N GLU A 162 -10.08 -18.66 -3.18
CA GLU A 162 -11.50 -18.99 -3.42
C GLU A 162 -12.15 -19.66 -2.19
N CYS A 163 -11.32 -20.25 -1.32
CA CYS A 163 -11.71 -20.92 -0.11
C CYS A 163 -10.60 -20.73 0.94
N MET A 164 -10.97 -20.52 2.20
CA MET A 164 -10.06 -20.32 3.31
C MET A 164 -9.77 -21.58 4.13
N ASP A 165 -10.32 -22.75 3.76
CA ASP A 165 -10.17 -24.00 4.51
C ASP A 165 -8.70 -24.39 4.74
N ASP A 166 -7.85 -24.18 3.73
CA ASP A 166 -6.42 -24.53 3.78
C ASP A 166 -5.52 -23.33 4.15
N VAL A 167 -6.11 -22.18 4.48
CA VAL A 167 -5.33 -20.98 4.84
C VAL A 167 -5.10 -20.97 6.35
N PRO A 168 -3.83 -20.89 6.80
CA PRO A 168 -3.53 -20.74 8.22
C PRO A 168 -4.23 -19.52 8.83
N ASN A 169 -4.78 -19.70 10.02
CA ASN A 169 -5.40 -18.61 10.78
C ASN A 169 -4.68 -18.48 12.12
N VAL A 170 -3.69 -17.60 12.15
CA VAL A 170 -2.76 -17.50 13.27
C VAL A 170 -3.27 -16.57 14.36
N GLN A 171 -4.03 -15.52 14.02
CA GLN A 171 -4.40 -14.50 14.98
C GLN A 171 -5.89 -14.15 14.95
N ARG A 172 -6.38 -13.49 13.90
CA ARG A 172 -7.77 -13.03 13.80
C ARG A 172 -8.41 -13.57 12.53
N THR A 173 -9.69 -13.90 12.59
CA THR A 173 -10.40 -14.52 11.49
C THR A 173 -11.42 -13.55 10.90
N TYR A 174 -11.17 -13.07 9.70
CA TYR A 174 -12.06 -12.19 8.95
C TYR A 174 -12.73 -12.88 7.75
N ALA A 175 -12.23 -14.04 7.36
CA ALA A 175 -12.84 -14.93 6.39
C ALA A 175 -12.69 -16.35 6.88
N LEU A 176 -13.71 -17.19 6.67
CA LEU A 176 -13.85 -18.52 7.26
C LEU A 176 -14.17 -19.58 6.20
N ASN A 177 -13.66 -20.78 6.36
CA ASN A 177 -14.05 -21.99 5.65
C ASN A 177 -14.18 -21.77 4.12
N ASP A 178 -15.41 -21.85 3.61
CA ASP A 178 -15.78 -21.70 2.21
C ASP A 178 -15.83 -20.25 1.70
N GLU A 179 -15.46 -19.28 2.54
CA GLU A 179 -15.41 -17.87 2.12
C GLU A 179 -14.16 -17.58 1.30
N ALA A 180 -14.32 -16.74 0.28
CA ALA A 180 -13.21 -16.23 -0.52
C ALA A 180 -12.63 -14.93 0.04
N GLY A 181 -11.34 -14.67 -0.20
CA GLY A 181 -10.70 -13.43 0.23
C GLY A 181 -9.27 -13.27 -0.24
N LEU A 182 -8.75 -12.07 -0.06
CA LEU A 182 -7.39 -11.69 -0.45
C LEU A 182 -6.50 -11.63 0.79
N VAL A 183 -5.69 -12.67 1.03
CA VAL A 183 -4.78 -12.69 2.19
C VAL A 183 -3.70 -11.61 2.08
N LEU A 184 -3.22 -11.11 3.21
CA LEU A 184 -2.29 -9.98 3.23
C LEU A 184 -0.91 -10.32 2.66
N CYS A 185 -0.44 -11.57 2.78
CA CYS A 185 0.84 -11.97 2.20
C CYS A 185 0.90 -13.46 1.95
N SER A 186 1.55 -13.85 0.86
CA SER A 186 1.92 -15.23 0.58
C SER A 186 3.39 -15.35 0.14
N TRP A 187 3.93 -16.56 0.19
CA TRP A 187 5.29 -16.85 -0.24
C TRP A 187 5.29 -17.90 -1.36
N PRO A 188 4.84 -17.52 -2.57
CA PRO A 188 4.63 -18.48 -3.67
C PRO A 188 5.94 -19.13 -4.16
N LYS A 189 7.08 -18.52 -3.87
CA LYS A 189 8.43 -19.00 -4.25
C LYS A 189 9.21 -19.54 -3.05
N GLY A 190 8.53 -19.79 -1.92
CA GLY A 190 9.19 -20.14 -0.66
C GLY A 190 9.75 -18.92 0.07
N GLY A 191 10.60 -19.15 1.07
CA GLY A 191 11.24 -18.08 1.83
C GLY A 191 10.33 -17.38 2.85
N ARG A 192 9.25 -18.05 3.29
CA ARG A 192 8.44 -17.55 4.41
C ARG A 192 9.34 -17.43 5.64
N PRO A 193 9.43 -16.25 6.29
CA PRO A 193 10.22 -16.06 7.50
C PRO A 193 9.79 -17.00 8.62
N ARG A 194 10.71 -17.33 9.50
CA ARG A 194 10.37 -18.11 10.70
C ARG A 194 9.32 -17.43 11.58
N PHE A 195 9.37 -16.09 11.64
CA PHE A 195 8.39 -15.25 12.35
C PHE A 195 7.89 -14.17 11.41
N PRO A 196 6.98 -14.50 10.46
CA PRO A 196 6.40 -13.51 9.56
C PRO A 196 5.56 -12.52 10.35
N PHE A 197 5.19 -11.39 9.73
CA PHE A 197 4.29 -10.47 10.41
C PHE A 197 2.95 -11.14 10.72
N ALA A 198 2.41 -10.81 11.91
CA ALA A 198 1.33 -11.56 12.54
C ALA A 198 0.03 -11.61 11.71
N TYR A 199 -0.16 -10.64 10.82
CA TYR A 199 -1.39 -10.48 10.03
C TYR A 199 -1.30 -11.10 8.62
N CYS A 200 -0.20 -11.76 8.27
CA CYS A 200 0.06 -12.22 6.90
C CYS A 200 -1.04 -13.10 6.31
N ASP A 201 -1.69 -13.91 7.14
CA ASP A 201 -2.75 -14.84 6.74
C ASP A 201 -4.17 -14.24 6.93
N GLU A 202 -4.27 -12.97 7.35
CA GLU A 202 -5.55 -12.27 7.51
C GLU A 202 -6.06 -11.69 6.19
N VAL A 203 -7.35 -11.37 6.16
CA VAL A 203 -8.06 -10.76 5.03
C VAL A 203 -8.69 -9.46 5.50
N TRP A 204 -8.24 -8.31 5.00
CA TRP A 204 -8.72 -7.01 5.43
C TRP A 204 -9.48 -6.29 4.32
N THR A 205 -10.75 -5.96 4.56
CA THR A 205 -11.62 -5.32 3.57
C THR A 205 -11.03 -4.02 3.01
N GLY A 206 -10.32 -3.23 3.85
CA GLY A 206 -9.69 -2.00 3.41
C GLY A 206 -8.62 -2.21 2.36
N VAL A 207 -7.77 -3.24 2.55
CA VAL A 207 -6.72 -3.62 1.60
C VAL A 207 -7.31 -4.24 0.34
N GLU A 208 -8.34 -5.09 0.49
CA GLU A 208 -9.03 -5.69 -0.65
C GLU A 208 -9.68 -4.64 -1.56
N TYR A 209 -10.37 -3.63 -0.99
CA TYR A 209 -10.96 -2.54 -1.77
C TYR A 209 -9.90 -1.68 -2.47
N GLN A 210 -8.79 -1.36 -1.80
CA GLN A 210 -7.72 -0.57 -2.42
C GLN A 210 -7.09 -1.31 -3.60
N VAL A 211 -6.85 -2.62 -3.49
CA VAL A 211 -6.33 -3.45 -4.58
C VAL A 211 -7.34 -3.51 -5.73
N ALA A 212 -8.61 -3.78 -5.44
CA ALA A 212 -9.67 -3.83 -6.45
C ALA A 212 -9.79 -2.49 -7.21
N VAL A 213 -9.76 -1.36 -6.52
CA VAL A 213 -9.76 -0.01 -7.15
C VAL A 213 -8.56 0.18 -8.07
N THR A 214 -7.37 -0.23 -7.62
CA THR A 214 -6.16 -0.11 -8.45
C THR A 214 -6.24 -1.04 -9.66
N MET A 215 -6.78 -2.26 -9.52
CA MET A 215 -7.03 -3.19 -10.63
C MET A 215 -8.01 -2.62 -11.66
N ILE A 216 -9.11 -1.97 -11.23
CA ILE A 216 -10.05 -1.30 -12.16
C ILE A 216 -9.32 -0.26 -13.00
N LYS A 217 -8.47 0.56 -12.40
CA LYS A 217 -7.67 1.57 -13.11
C LYS A 217 -6.68 0.97 -14.12
N GLU A 218 -6.20 -0.23 -13.85
CA GLU A 218 -5.31 -0.98 -14.76
C GLU A 218 -6.05 -1.87 -15.77
N GLY A 219 -7.40 -1.82 -15.80
CA GLY A 219 -8.24 -2.58 -16.73
C GLY A 219 -8.42 -4.05 -16.34
N MET A 220 -8.07 -4.45 -15.12
CA MET A 220 -8.27 -5.78 -14.55
C MET A 220 -9.65 -5.86 -13.89
N ILE A 221 -10.69 -5.73 -14.71
CA ILE A 221 -12.07 -5.51 -14.23
C ILE A 221 -12.66 -6.78 -13.59
N GLU A 222 -12.44 -7.94 -14.21
CA GLU A 222 -12.99 -9.22 -13.72
C GLU A 222 -12.40 -9.61 -12.37
N GLU A 223 -11.08 -9.48 -12.23
CA GLU A 223 -10.38 -9.75 -10.97
C GLU A 223 -10.83 -8.79 -9.86
N ALA A 224 -10.96 -7.52 -10.18
CA ALA A 224 -11.43 -6.51 -9.24
C ALA A 224 -12.85 -6.81 -8.73
N PHE A 225 -13.78 -7.11 -9.63
CA PHE A 225 -15.15 -7.45 -9.25
C PHE A 225 -15.25 -8.78 -8.50
N THR A 226 -14.36 -9.73 -8.79
CA THR A 226 -14.26 -10.98 -8.02
C THR A 226 -13.88 -10.70 -6.56
N ILE A 227 -12.88 -9.84 -6.34
CA ILE A 227 -12.50 -9.41 -4.98
C ILE A 227 -13.66 -8.67 -4.30
N ILE A 228 -14.28 -7.70 -4.97
CA ILE A 228 -15.41 -6.92 -4.42
C ILE A 228 -16.57 -7.85 -4.05
N LYS A 229 -16.89 -8.82 -4.92
CA LYS A 229 -17.92 -9.81 -4.65
C LYS A 229 -17.57 -10.64 -3.40
N ALA A 230 -16.34 -11.12 -3.29
CA ALA A 230 -15.90 -11.88 -2.12
C ALA A 230 -16.07 -11.08 -0.81
N ILE A 231 -15.73 -9.79 -0.83
CA ILE A 231 -15.97 -8.90 0.33
C ILE A 231 -17.47 -8.83 0.64
N ARG A 232 -18.32 -8.57 -0.38
CA ARG A 232 -19.76 -8.41 -0.17
C ARG A 232 -20.44 -9.68 0.29
N ASP A 233 -19.99 -10.84 -0.18
CA ASP A 233 -20.52 -12.15 0.24
C ASP A 233 -20.18 -12.45 1.72
N ARG A 234 -19.04 -11.93 2.24
CA ARG A 234 -18.67 -12.05 3.65
C ARG A 234 -19.38 -11.04 4.55
N TYR A 235 -19.66 -9.83 4.03
CA TYR A 235 -20.24 -8.70 4.76
C TYR A 235 -21.56 -8.26 4.12
N ASP A 236 -22.51 -9.19 4.02
CA ASP A 236 -23.79 -9.02 3.32
C ASP A 236 -24.91 -8.39 4.19
N GLY A 237 -24.61 -8.12 5.45
CA GLY A 237 -25.56 -7.60 6.43
C GLY A 237 -26.31 -8.70 7.21
N TYR A 238 -26.24 -9.95 6.74
CA TYR A 238 -26.78 -11.11 7.44
C TYR A 238 -25.70 -11.88 8.20
N LYS A 239 -24.59 -12.21 7.51
CA LYS A 239 -23.44 -12.88 8.13
C LYS A 239 -22.63 -11.92 9.01
N ARG A 240 -22.29 -10.76 8.47
CA ARG A 240 -21.51 -9.71 9.15
C ARG A 240 -21.97 -8.32 8.75
N CYS A 241 -21.71 -7.34 9.62
CA CYS A 241 -22.02 -5.93 9.37
C CYS A 241 -21.22 -5.41 8.16
N PRO A 242 -21.88 -4.84 7.13
CA PRO A 242 -21.19 -4.33 5.95
C PRO A 242 -20.44 -3.02 6.18
N TRP A 243 -20.58 -2.40 7.36
CA TRP A 243 -20.01 -1.09 7.70
C TRP A 243 -18.85 -1.17 8.67
N SER A 244 -18.67 -2.30 9.34
CA SER A 244 -17.58 -2.48 10.30
C SER A 244 -17.03 -3.89 10.29
N GLU A 245 -15.73 -4.04 10.51
CA GLU A 245 -15.10 -5.33 10.78
C GLU A 245 -15.19 -5.68 12.27
N THR A 246 -15.02 -6.97 12.59
CA THR A 246 -15.10 -7.52 13.96
C THR A 246 -13.89 -7.19 14.82
N GLU A 247 -13.33 -6.01 14.66
CA GLU A 247 -12.19 -5.49 15.40
C GLU A 247 -12.61 -4.28 16.23
N ALA A 248 -11.88 -3.99 17.32
CA ALA A 248 -12.10 -2.83 18.19
C ALA A 248 -13.58 -2.68 18.62
N GLY A 249 -14.20 -3.77 19.07
CA GLY A 249 -15.59 -3.78 19.52
C GLY A 249 -16.61 -3.61 18.41
N HIS A 250 -16.30 -4.08 17.20
CA HIS A 250 -17.14 -3.99 15.99
C HIS A 250 -17.36 -2.54 15.49
N HIS A 251 -16.42 -1.66 15.77
CA HIS A 251 -16.48 -0.25 15.33
C HIS A 251 -15.30 0.12 14.41
N TYR A 252 -14.62 -0.85 13.83
CA TYR A 252 -13.48 -0.62 12.96
C TYR A 252 -13.94 -0.48 11.50
N ILE A 253 -13.75 0.71 10.93
CA ILE A 253 -14.38 1.14 9.69
C ILE A 253 -13.51 0.97 8.43
N ARG A 254 -12.63 -0.05 8.35
CA ARG A 254 -11.91 -0.39 7.12
C ARG A 254 -12.83 -0.48 5.88
N PRO A 255 -14.10 -0.97 5.98
CA PRO A 255 -15.03 -0.95 4.86
C PRO A 255 -15.29 0.39 4.22
N MET A 256 -14.95 1.52 4.87
CA MET A 256 -15.00 2.86 4.26
C MET A 256 -14.12 2.97 3.02
N SER A 257 -13.09 2.13 2.86
CA SER A 257 -12.30 2.08 1.62
C SER A 257 -13.14 1.79 0.38
N SER A 258 -14.35 1.22 0.54
CA SER A 258 -15.32 1.03 -0.55
C SER A 258 -15.73 2.34 -1.25
N TYR A 259 -15.68 3.48 -0.55
CA TYR A 259 -15.96 4.78 -1.15
C TYR A 259 -14.97 5.17 -2.25
N SER A 260 -13.78 4.57 -2.28
CA SER A 260 -12.81 4.77 -3.35
C SER A 260 -13.25 4.18 -4.71
N LEU A 261 -14.26 3.31 -4.72
CA LEU A 261 -14.88 2.79 -5.95
C LEU A 261 -15.66 3.86 -6.70
N ILE A 262 -16.34 4.79 -5.99
CA ILE A 262 -17.25 5.79 -6.58
C ILE A 262 -16.53 6.64 -7.65
N PRO A 263 -15.37 7.27 -7.38
CA PRO A 263 -14.66 8.06 -8.37
C PRO A 263 -13.87 7.22 -9.39
N THR A 264 -13.89 5.89 -9.28
CA THR A 264 -13.10 4.98 -10.13
C THR A 264 -13.97 4.34 -11.21
N LEU A 265 -15.24 4.14 -10.94
CA LEU A 265 -16.25 3.64 -11.87
C LEU A 265 -16.86 4.77 -12.69
#